data_29f284a11a14950b0af182a9dd390c18
#
_entry.id   29f284a11a14950b0af182a9dd390c18
#
_cell.length_a   1.000
_cell.length_b   1.000
_cell.length_c   1.000
_cell.angle_alpha   90.00
_cell.angle_beta   90.00
_cell.angle_gamma   90.00
#
_symmetry.space_group_name_H-M   'P 1'
#
loop_
_entity.id
_entity.type
_entity.pdbx_description
1 polymer ?
#
loop_
_entity_poly.entity_id
_entity_poly.type
_entity_poly.pdbx_seq_one_letter_code
_entity_poly.pdbx_strand_id
1 'polypeptide(L)'
;MKKLEEMLRNRPIKNKLSLVFRIMDVLYVLIAFGAFGAMLQTQNYVGIVIVLILAVISILFTVSISKMLTKMLVEPIESLVVASEKIASGDFEIGTPYESEDELGRLSDSFETAAGILKKVVTDLYGIVEKFSEGNFDVHSSCPEAYVGQLHSVLEELNEMVNKISEAMHGIQGSSEQVSAGSNQLAVSAQDIAEGATSQAAAVEELVATVEEVTGQVLENTKST
;
A
#
# COMPACT_ATOMS: atom_id res chain seq x y z
N MET A 1 -42.11 -13.46 14.84
CA MET A 1 -40.82 -13.90 14.29
C MET A 1 -40.08 -12.78 13.57
N LYS A 2 -40.63 -12.11 12.55
CA LYS A 2 -39.98 -11.01 11.81
C LYS A 2 -39.45 -9.86 12.72
N LYS A 3 -40.19 -9.45 13.74
CA LYS A 3 -39.81 -8.38 14.66
C LYS A 3 -38.64 -8.75 15.59
N LEU A 4 -38.47 -10.03 15.94
CA LEU A 4 -37.34 -10.56 16.69
C LEU A 4 -36.08 -10.65 15.81
N GLU A 5 -36.27 -11.08 14.58
CA GLU A 5 -35.21 -11.17 13.56
C GLU A 5 -34.61 -9.79 13.24
N GLU A 6 -35.46 -8.77 13.09
CA GLU A 6 -35.07 -7.39 12.84
C GLU A 6 -34.31 -6.77 14.05
N MET A 7 -34.76 -7.10 15.27
CA MET A 7 -34.12 -6.63 16.50
C MET A 7 -32.76 -7.31 16.76
N LEU A 8 -32.57 -8.54 16.28
CA LEU A 8 -31.32 -9.30 16.42
C LEU A 8 -30.32 -8.93 15.33
N ARG A 9 -30.74 -8.55 14.13
CA ARG A 9 -29.88 -8.39 12.95
C ARG A 9 -28.67 -7.49 13.19
N ASN A 10 -28.84 -6.40 13.93
CA ASN A 10 -27.80 -5.38 14.18
C ASN A 10 -27.06 -5.52 15.51
N ARG A 11 -27.26 -6.62 16.24
CA ARG A 11 -26.52 -6.86 17.51
C ARG A 11 -25.26 -7.68 17.29
N PRO A 12 -24.19 -7.46 18.09
CA PRO A 12 -23.01 -8.32 18.07
C PRO A 12 -23.39 -9.82 18.23
N ILE A 13 -22.66 -10.70 17.57
CA ILE A 13 -22.92 -12.16 17.57
C ILE A 13 -22.94 -12.70 19.00
N LYS A 14 -22.02 -12.26 19.84
CA LYS A 14 -21.97 -12.58 21.28
C LYS A 14 -23.30 -12.31 21.99
N ASN A 15 -23.90 -11.13 21.73
CA ASN A 15 -25.15 -10.73 22.33
C ASN A 15 -26.35 -11.52 21.78
N LYS A 16 -26.32 -11.86 20.47
CA LYS A 16 -27.33 -12.75 19.86
C LYS A 16 -27.31 -14.12 20.50
N LEU A 17 -26.13 -14.71 20.61
CA LEU A 17 -25.95 -16.03 21.19
C LEU A 17 -26.36 -16.06 22.67
N SER A 18 -25.90 -15.09 23.46
CA SER A 18 -26.27 -14.92 24.87
C SER A 18 -27.80 -14.75 25.04
N LEU A 19 -28.48 -14.04 24.15
CA LEU A 19 -29.93 -13.82 24.22
C LEU A 19 -30.69 -15.12 23.92
N VAL A 20 -30.27 -15.91 22.92
CA VAL A 20 -30.86 -17.22 22.62
C VAL A 20 -30.74 -18.15 23.82
N PHE A 21 -29.56 -18.24 24.45
CA PHE A 21 -29.38 -19.08 25.62
C PHE A 21 -30.22 -18.60 26.82
N ARG A 22 -30.31 -17.27 27.05
CA ARG A 22 -31.17 -16.73 28.12
C ARG A 22 -32.65 -17.03 27.88
N ILE A 23 -33.12 -16.98 26.65
CA ILE A 23 -34.50 -17.35 26.31
C ILE A 23 -34.72 -18.83 26.59
N MET A 24 -33.77 -19.71 26.22
CA MET A 24 -33.85 -21.13 26.58
C MET A 24 -33.87 -21.37 28.08
N ASP A 25 -33.01 -20.69 28.84
CA ASP A 25 -33.00 -20.79 30.31
C ASP A 25 -34.33 -20.37 30.91
N VAL A 26 -34.91 -19.24 30.45
CA VAL A 26 -36.24 -18.80 30.93
C VAL A 26 -37.32 -19.84 30.59
N LEU A 27 -37.27 -20.44 29.39
CA LEU A 27 -38.21 -21.48 29.00
C LEU A 27 -38.08 -22.74 29.90
N TYR A 28 -36.84 -23.16 30.17
CA TYR A 28 -36.59 -24.31 31.09
C TYR A 28 -37.10 -24.01 32.51
N VAL A 29 -36.87 -22.79 33.04
CA VAL A 29 -37.36 -22.38 34.37
C VAL A 29 -38.90 -22.37 34.40
N LEU A 30 -39.57 -21.91 33.34
CA LEU A 30 -41.04 -21.93 33.23
C LEU A 30 -41.60 -23.37 33.21
N ILE A 31 -40.97 -24.27 32.45
CA ILE A 31 -41.35 -25.69 32.39
C ILE A 31 -41.14 -26.34 33.75
N ALA A 32 -39.99 -26.11 34.42
CA ALA A 32 -39.68 -26.62 35.74
C ALA A 32 -40.67 -26.10 36.77
N PHE A 33 -41.07 -24.81 36.70
CA PHE A 33 -42.06 -24.21 37.60
C PHE A 33 -43.47 -24.82 37.42
N GLY A 34 -43.88 -25.09 36.17
CA GLY A 34 -45.11 -25.79 35.85
C GLY A 34 -45.13 -27.23 36.41
N ALA A 35 -44.05 -27.96 36.22
CA ALA A 35 -43.88 -29.31 36.75
C ALA A 35 -43.86 -29.33 38.27
N PHE A 36 -43.21 -28.34 38.91
CA PHE A 36 -43.18 -28.14 40.36
C PHE A 36 -44.59 -27.92 40.93
N GLY A 37 -45.40 -27.03 40.27
CA GLY A 37 -46.78 -26.79 40.69
C GLY A 37 -47.67 -28.04 40.60
N ALA A 38 -47.53 -28.84 39.50
CA ALA A 38 -48.26 -30.12 39.36
C ALA A 38 -47.85 -31.16 40.41
N MET A 39 -46.59 -31.23 40.80
CA MET A 39 -46.08 -32.14 41.82
C MET A 39 -46.47 -31.75 43.26
N LEU A 40 -46.62 -30.46 43.53
CA LEU A 40 -47.16 -29.96 44.82
C LEU A 40 -48.60 -30.44 45.03
N GLN A 41 -49.43 -30.47 43.99
CA GLN A 41 -50.80 -30.94 44.06
C GLN A 41 -50.91 -32.42 44.38
N THR A 42 -49.89 -33.23 43.98
CA THR A 42 -49.83 -34.67 44.21
C THR A 42 -49.05 -35.08 45.48
N GLN A 43 -48.55 -34.13 46.29
CA GLN A 43 -47.69 -34.33 47.48
C GLN A 43 -46.43 -35.17 47.20
N ASN A 44 -45.92 -35.14 45.99
CA ASN A 44 -44.74 -35.93 45.56
C ASN A 44 -43.45 -35.17 45.84
N TYR A 45 -42.97 -35.13 47.05
CA TYR A 45 -41.75 -34.42 47.48
C TYR A 45 -40.48 -34.91 46.79
N VAL A 46 -40.37 -36.20 46.48
CA VAL A 46 -39.22 -36.76 45.77
C VAL A 46 -39.14 -36.22 44.33
N GLY A 47 -40.28 -36.17 43.65
CA GLY A 47 -40.36 -35.57 42.32
C GLY A 47 -39.98 -34.08 42.27
N ILE A 48 -40.37 -33.31 43.28
CA ILE A 48 -40.01 -31.91 43.43
C ILE A 48 -38.48 -31.71 43.52
N VAL A 49 -37.80 -32.49 44.34
CA VAL A 49 -36.34 -32.43 44.50
C VAL A 49 -35.62 -32.81 43.20
N ILE A 50 -36.10 -33.81 42.48
CA ILE A 50 -35.53 -34.23 41.18
C ILE A 50 -35.65 -33.10 40.13
N VAL A 51 -36.81 -32.44 40.04
CA VAL A 51 -37.03 -31.33 39.08
C VAL A 51 -36.11 -30.13 39.39
N LEU A 52 -35.92 -29.78 40.65
CA LEU A 52 -35.02 -28.72 41.07
C LEU A 52 -33.55 -29.04 40.71
N ILE A 53 -33.10 -30.25 40.94
CA ILE A 53 -31.74 -30.71 40.60
C ILE A 53 -31.54 -30.65 39.08
N LEU A 54 -32.49 -31.14 38.28
CA LEU A 54 -32.42 -31.10 36.84
C LEU A 54 -32.40 -29.65 36.28
N ALA A 55 -33.18 -28.74 36.89
CA ALA A 55 -33.18 -27.34 36.52
C ALA A 55 -31.80 -26.68 36.74
N VAL A 56 -31.17 -26.95 37.90
CA VAL A 56 -29.83 -26.44 38.20
C VAL A 56 -28.79 -27.00 37.23
N ILE A 57 -28.83 -28.30 36.95
CA ILE A 57 -27.92 -28.95 36.00
C ILE A 57 -28.10 -28.34 34.59
N SER A 58 -29.33 -28.11 34.13
CA SER A 58 -29.63 -27.51 32.85
C SER A 58 -29.05 -26.10 32.72
N ILE A 59 -29.21 -25.25 33.73
CA ILE A 59 -28.66 -23.88 33.76
C ILE A 59 -27.13 -23.92 33.68
N LEU A 60 -26.48 -24.77 34.51
CA LEU A 60 -25.02 -24.90 34.48
C LEU A 60 -24.51 -25.40 33.12
N PHE A 61 -25.21 -26.33 32.50
CA PHE A 61 -24.88 -26.86 31.21
C PHE A 61 -25.01 -25.79 30.10
N THR A 62 -26.09 -25.02 30.10
CA THR A 62 -26.32 -23.93 29.15
C THR A 62 -25.25 -22.84 29.27
N VAL A 63 -24.88 -22.43 30.48
CA VAL A 63 -23.81 -21.46 30.72
C VAL A 63 -22.47 -21.98 30.21
N SER A 64 -22.18 -23.28 30.44
CA SER A 64 -20.94 -23.91 29.97
C SER A 64 -20.86 -23.94 28.44
N ILE A 65 -21.92 -24.39 27.76
CA ILE A 65 -22.01 -24.40 26.31
C ILE A 65 -21.91 -22.98 25.72
N SER A 66 -22.60 -22.01 26.33
CA SER A 66 -22.54 -20.62 25.89
C SER A 66 -21.12 -20.07 25.91
N LYS A 67 -20.37 -20.32 27.00
CA LYS A 67 -18.96 -19.91 27.09
C LYS A 67 -18.08 -20.62 26.07
N MET A 68 -18.29 -21.92 25.87
CA MET A 68 -17.56 -22.73 24.89
C MET A 68 -17.78 -22.20 23.48
N LEU A 69 -19.03 -21.96 23.06
CA LEU A 69 -19.35 -21.44 21.74
C LEU A 69 -18.83 -20.01 21.53
N THR A 70 -18.86 -19.18 22.56
CA THR A 70 -18.28 -17.84 22.50
C THR A 70 -16.79 -17.92 22.17
N LYS A 71 -16.06 -18.79 22.87
CA LYS A 71 -14.61 -18.96 22.66
C LYS A 71 -14.26 -19.60 21.32
N MET A 72 -15.05 -20.58 20.87
CA MET A 72 -14.74 -21.34 19.65
C MET A 72 -15.21 -20.64 18.35
N LEU A 73 -16.23 -19.78 18.42
CA LEU A 73 -16.82 -19.16 17.23
C LEU A 73 -16.77 -17.64 17.27
N VAL A 74 -17.15 -17.03 18.39
CA VAL A 74 -17.33 -15.57 18.44
C VAL A 74 -15.99 -14.85 18.51
N GLU A 75 -15.07 -15.30 19.36
CA GLU A 75 -13.76 -14.68 19.52
C GLU A 75 -12.92 -14.72 18.22
N PRO A 76 -12.83 -15.87 17.50
CA PRO A 76 -12.15 -15.92 16.21
C PRO A 76 -12.77 -15.02 15.15
N ILE A 77 -14.10 -15.00 15.04
CA ILE A 77 -14.78 -14.13 14.09
C ILE A 77 -14.53 -12.65 14.40
N GLU A 78 -14.54 -12.27 15.68
CA GLU A 78 -14.27 -10.89 16.10
C GLU A 78 -12.81 -10.49 15.78
N SER A 79 -11.84 -11.40 15.96
CA SER A 79 -10.45 -11.17 15.59
C SER A 79 -10.27 -10.99 14.07
N LEU A 80 -11.00 -11.77 13.26
CA LEU A 80 -11.00 -11.61 11.79
C LEU A 80 -11.64 -10.30 11.34
N VAL A 81 -12.68 -9.83 12.04
CA VAL A 81 -13.27 -8.50 11.79
C VAL A 81 -12.23 -7.41 12.05
N VAL A 82 -11.53 -7.47 13.19
CA VAL A 82 -10.47 -6.51 13.52
C VAL A 82 -9.33 -6.56 12.49
N ALA A 83 -8.92 -7.77 12.07
CA ALA A 83 -7.91 -7.93 11.02
C ALA A 83 -8.36 -7.31 9.68
N SER A 84 -9.62 -7.50 9.31
CA SER A 84 -10.21 -6.90 8.11
C SER A 84 -10.25 -5.37 8.19
N GLU A 85 -10.61 -4.79 9.35
CA GLU A 85 -10.62 -3.35 9.58
C GLU A 85 -9.20 -2.75 9.49
N LYS A 86 -8.19 -3.45 10.01
CA LYS A 86 -6.78 -3.07 9.86
C LYS A 86 -6.36 -3.04 8.38
N ILE A 87 -6.62 -4.11 7.63
CA ILE A 87 -6.33 -4.16 6.19
C ILE A 87 -7.02 -3.00 5.46
N ALA A 88 -8.29 -2.74 5.77
CA ALA A 88 -9.06 -1.65 5.18
C ALA A 88 -8.50 -0.25 5.51
N SER A 89 -7.82 -0.09 6.65
CA SER A 89 -7.12 1.15 7.03
C SER A 89 -5.68 1.25 6.47
N GLY A 90 -5.23 0.22 5.74
CA GLY A 90 -3.85 0.17 5.20
C GLY A 90 -2.82 -0.38 6.17
N ASP A 91 -3.24 -0.88 7.35
CA ASP A 91 -2.38 -1.59 8.28
C ASP A 91 -2.42 -3.09 7.95
N PHE A 92 -1.36 -3.60 7.33
CA PHE A 92 -1.22 -5.00 6.96
C PHE A 92 -0.54 -5.84 8.06
N GLU A 93 -0.23 -5.26 9.24
CA GLU A 93 0.24 -6.00 10.40
C GLU A 93 -0.96 -6.54 11.18
N ILE A 94 -1.55 -7.60 10.65
CA ILE A 94 -2.55 -8.38 11.36
C ILE A 94 -1.83 -9.36 12.28
N GLY A 95 -2.14 -9.30 13.60
CA GLY A 95 -1.59 -10.26 14.58
C GLY A 95 -1.98 -11.69 14.23
N THR A 96 -1.28 -12.65 14.83
CA THR A 96 -1.51 -14.08 14.60
C THR A 96 -2.96 -14.43 14.89
N PRO A 97 -3.64 -14.90 13.89
CA PRO A 97 -5.04 -15.22 14.00
C PRO A 97 -5.24 -16.57 14.68
N TYR A 98 -6.45 -16.97 14.76
CA TYR A 98 -6.94 -18.19 15.34
C TYR A 98 -6.30 -19.44 14.70
N GLU A 99 -5.51 -20.16 15.48
CA GLU A 99 -4.93 -21.44 15.07
C GLU A 99 -5.93 -22.58 15.28
N SER A 100 -6.43 -23.15 14.20
CA SER A 100 -7.33 -24.32 14.22
C SER A 100 -7.26 -25.02 12.85
N GLU A 101 -7.55 -26.34 12.85
CA GLU A 101 -7.67 -27.13 11.62
C GLU A 101 -9.08 -27.04 10.98
N ASP A 102 -9.99 -26.26 11.58
CA ASP A 102 -11.35 -26.07 11.07
C ASP A 102 -11.44 -24.97 9.99
N GLU A 103 -12.66 -24.67 9.53
CA GLU A 103 -12.92 -23.67 8.51
C GLU A 103 -12.54 -22.26 8.96
N LEU A 104 -12.60 -21.96 10.27
CA LEU A 104 -12.21 -20.67 10.82
C LEU A 104 -10.68 -20.52 10.84
N GLY A 105 -9.93 -21.58 11.17
CA GLY A 105 -8.48 -21.61 11.05
C GLY A 105 -8.03 -21.37 9.61
N ARG A 106 -8.62 -22.12 8.64
CA ARG A 106 -8.32 -21.92 7.22
C ARG A 106 -8.65 -20.53 6.71
N LEU A 107 -9.75 -19.93 7.20
CA LEU A 107 -10.12 -18.55 6.86
C LEU A 107 -9.08 -17.57 7.43
N SER A 108 -8.64 -17.81 8.66
CA SER A 108 -7.60 -17.06 9.35
C SER A 108 -6.27 -17.06 8.58
N ASP A 109 -5.79 -18.24 8.19
CA ASP A 109 -4.57 -18.42 7.40
C ASP A 109 -4.67 -17.72 6.03
N SER A 110 -5.86 -17.75 5.42
CA SER A 110 -6.10 -17.07 4.15
C SER A 110 -6.03 -15.55 4.30
N PHE A 111 -6.55 -15.00 5.40
CA PHE A 111 -6.43 -13.57 5.72
C PHE A 111 -4.98 -13.16 5.98
N GLU A 112 -4.24 -13.97 6.75
CA GLU A 112 -2.82 -13.74 7.02
C GLU A 112 -2.00 -13.74 5.73
N THR A 113 -2.22 -14.74 4.88
CA THR A 113 -1.56 -14.85 3.57
C THR A 113 -1.86 -13.63 2.71
N ALA A 114 -3.12 -13.22 2.61
CA ALA A 114 -3.52 -12.06 1.82
C ALA A 114 -2.91 -10.75 2.35
N ALA A 115 -2.94 -10.53 3.67
CA ALA A 115 -2.31 -9.37 4.29
C ALA A 115 -0.78 -9.37 4.10
N GLY A 116 -0.14 -10.53 4.23
CA GLY A 116 1.29 -10.71 3.99
C GLY A 116 1.71 -10.38 2.56
N ILE A 117 0.94 -10.80 1.56
CA ILE A 117 1.15 -10.44 0.16
C ILE A 117 1.01 -8.93 -0.03
N LEU A 118 -0.08 -8.33 0.46
CA LEU A 118 -0.31 -6.89 0.34
C LEU A 118 0.80 -6.08 1.03
N LYS A 119 1.24 -6.49 2.23
CA LYS A 119 2.36 -5.86 2.93
C LYS A 119 3.64 -5.87 2.09
N LYS A 120 4.00 -7.03 1.52
CA LYS A 120 5.19 -7.16 0.66
C LYS A 120 5.11 -6.24 -0.55
N VAL A 121 4.00 -6.27 -1.28
CA VAL A 121 3.82 -5.45 -2.49
C VAL A 121 3.86 -3.95 -2.16
N VAL A 122 3.15 -3.50 -1.12
CA VAL A 122 3.15 -2.09 -0.73
C VAL A 122 4.53 -1.62 -0.26
N THR A 123 5.24 -2.45 0.51
CA THR A 123 6.60 -2.13 0.95
C THR A 123 7.59 -2.05 -0.21
N ASP A 124 7.47 -2.95 -1.17
CA ASP A 124 8.30 -2.97 -2.37
C ASP A 124 8.03 -1.76 -3.27
N LEU A 125 6.75 -1.44 -3.52
CA LEU A 125 6.35 -0.24 -4.24
C LEU A 125 6.88 1.04 -3.59
N TYR A 126 6.79 1.13 -2.25
CA TYR A 126 7.35 2.26 -1.51
C TYR A 126 8.86 2.37 -1.73
N GLY A 127 9.59 1.26 -1.62
CA GLY A 127 11.04 1.24 -1.84
C GLY A 127 11.46 1.62 -3.26
N ILE A 128 10.66 1.24 -4.28
CA ILE A 128 10.87 1.65 -5.67
C ILE A 128 10.66 3.17 -5.81
N VAL A 129 9.55 3.70 -5.28
CA VAL A 129 9.24 5.14 -5.35
C VAL A 129 10.27 5.97 -4.57
N GLU A 130 10.73 5.48 -3.43
CA GLU A 130 11.78 6.14 -2.63
C GLU A 130 13.07 6.30 -3.44
N LYS A 131 13.57 5.20 -4.02
CA LYS A 131 14.77 5.24 -4.88
C LYS A 131 14.61 6.14 -6.11
N PHE A 132 13.41 6.14 -6.70
CA PHE A 132 13.07 7.08 -7.77
C PHE A 132 13.19 8.53 -7.34
N SER A 133 12.72 8.86 -6.12
CA SER A 133 12.81 10.23 -5.57
C SER A 133 14.25 10.67 -5.31
N GLU A 134 15.15 9.72 -5.08
CA GLU A 134 16.60 9.93 -4.94
C GLU A 134 17.34 10.06 -6.28
N GLY A 135 16.61 9.95 -7.41
CA GLY A 135 17.20 10.01 -8.75
C GLY A 135 17.80 8.71 -9.26
N ASN A 136 17.57 7.61 -8.57
CA ASN A 136 17.94 6.29 -9.05
C ASN A 136 16.82 5.70 -9.91
N PHE A 137 17.03 5.71 -11.21
CA PHE A 137 16.07 5.23 -12.23
C PHE A 137 16.36 3.79 -12.70
N ASP A 138 17.35 3.12 -12.11
CA ASP A 138 17.64 1.71 -12.37
C ASP A 138 17.19 0.87 -11.16
N VAL A 139 15.88 0.76 -11.00
CA VAL A 139 15.25 0.10 -9.85
C VAL A 139 14.33 -1.01 -10.31
N HIS A 140 14.44 -2.16 -9.65
CA HIS A 140 13.58 -3.31 -9.91
C HIS A 140 12.94 -3.77 -8.60
N SER A 141 11.81 -4.50 -8.72
CA SER A 141 11.15 -5.13 -7.58
C SER A 141 12.10 -6.07 -6.84
N SER A 142 12.08 -6.00 -5.51
CA SER A 142 12.82 -6.89 -4.62
C SER A 142 12.09 -8.19 -4.32
N CYS A 143 10.78 -8.26 -4.63
CA CYS A 143 9.93 -9.43 -4.38
C CYS A 143 8.92 -9.69 -5.50
N PRO A 144 9.38 -9.94 -6.75
CA PRO A 144 8.49 -10.13 -7.90
C PRO A 144 7.51 -11.30 -7.72
N GLU A 145 7.87 -12.29 -6.89
CA GLU A 145 7.03 -13.45 -6.56
C GLU A 145 5.79 -13.08 -5.72
N ALA A 146 5.79 -11.91 -5.05
CA ALA A 146 4.65 -11.44 -4.30
C ALA A 146 3.53 -10.85 -5.19
N TYR A 147 3.86 -10.50 -6.43
CA TYR A 147 2.92 -9.91 -7.38
C TYR A 147 2.12 -11.02 -8.10
N VAL A 148 1.14 -11.58 -7.40
CA VAL A 148 0.31 -12.68 -7.90
C VAL A 148 -0.98 -12.17 -8.56
N GLY A 149 -1.49 -12.93 -9.53
CA GLY A 149 -2.77 -12.61 -10.19
C GLY A 149 -2.74 -11.22 -10.87
N GLN A 150 -3.70 -10.37 -10.57
CA GLN A 150 -3.78 -9.01 -11.15
C GLN A 150 -2.65 -8.09 -10.70
N LEU A 151 -2.00 -8.38 -9.57
CA LEU A 151 -0.85 -7.59 -9.13
C LEU A 151 0.36 -7.75 -10.06
N HIS A 152 0.44 -8.88 -10.80
CA HIS A 152 1.51 -9.10 -11.78
C HIS A 152 1.51 -8.03 -12.88
N SER A 153 0.33 -7.67 -13.39
CA SER A 153 0.22 -6.59 -14.39
C SER A 153 0.68 -5.24 -13.84
N VAL A 154 0.49 -4.97 -12.55
CA VAL A 154 1.02 -3.74 -11.93
C VAL A 154 2.54 -3.74 -11.95
N LEU A 155 3.18 -4.87 -11.69
CA LEU A 155 4.63 -5.00 -11.76
C LEU A 155 5.16 -4.82 -13.20
N GLU A 156 4.49 -5.40 -14.18
CA GLU A 156 4.86 -5.26 -15.60
C GLU A 156 4.81 -3.79 -16.05
N GLU A 157 3.70 -3.09 -15.77
CA GLU A 157 3.55 -1.67 -16.10
C GLU A 157 4.56 -0.78 -15.34
N LEU A 158 4.85 -1.12 -14.09
CA LEU A 158 5.87 -0.42 -13.31
C LEU A 158 7.26 -0.58 -13.94
N ASN A 159 7.63 -1.80 -14.32
CA ASN A 159 8.92 -2.07 -14.98
C ASN A 159 9.01 -1.34 -16.34
N GLU A 160 7.92 -1.31 -17.12
CA GLU A 160 7.89 -0.57 -18.36
C GLU A 160 8.06 0.95 -18.13
N MET A 161 7.41 1.51 -17.12
CA MET A 161 7.56 2.91 -16.72
C MET A 161 9.01 3.21 -16.31
N VAL A 162 9.62 2.36 -15.48
CA VAL A 162 11.01 2.48 -15.03
C VAL A 162 11.96 2.50 -16.23
N ASN A 163 11.81 1.54 -17.13
CA ASN A 163 12.65 1.43 -18.33
C ASN A 163 12.53 2.69 -19.22
N LYS A 164 11.31 3.17 -19.47
CA LYS A 164 11.10 4.39 -20.28
C LYS A 164 11.72 5.64 -19.68
N ILE A 165 11.63 5.78 -18.34
CA ILE A 165 12.23 6.93 -17.64
C ILE A 165 13.75 6.82 -17.66
N SER A 166 14.31 5.64 -17.43
CA SER A 166 15.75 5.37 -17.51
C SER A 166 16.31 5.71 -18.90
N GLU A 167 15.64 5.24 -19.97
CA GLU A 167 16.01 5.55 -21.35
C GLU A 167 15.95 7.06 -21.64
N ALA A 168 14.91 7.75 -21.20
CA ALA A 168 14.79 9.20 -21.35
C ALA A 168 15.91 9.94 -20.61
N MET A 169 16.28 9.52 -19.41
CA MET A 169 17.38 10.12 -18.64
C MET A 169 18.74 9.91 -19.32
N HIS A 170 19.00 8.72 -19.86
CA HIS A 170 20.20 8.48 -20.66
C HIS A 170 20.23 9.34 -21.92
N GLY A 171 19.09 9.53 -22.59
CA GLY A 171 18.96 10.44 -23.74
C GLY A 171 19.26 11.90 -23.40
N ILE A 172 18.75 12.37 -22.25
CA ILE A 172 19.03 13.72 -21.72
C ILE A 172 20.51 13.90 -21.41
N GLN A 173 21.13 12.90 -20.75
CA GLN A 173 22.56 12.93 -20.44
C GLN A 173 23.40 13.02 -21.70
N GLY A 174 23.14 12.16 -22.70
CA GLY A 174 23.85 12.19 -23.99
C GLY A 174 23.67 13.52 -24.72
N SER A 175 22.45 14.08 -24.72
CA SER A 175 22.19 15.40 -25.31
C SER A 175 22.94 16.51 -24.57
N SER A 176 23.02 16.44 -23.25
CA SER A 176 23.75 17.40 -22.40
C SER A 176 25.25 17.40 -22.70
N GLU A 177 25.82 16.19 -22.88
CA GLU A 177 27.22 16.01 -23.27
C GLU A 177 27.49 16.61 -24.69
N GLN A 178 26.58 16.40 -25.65
CA GLN A 178 26.71 16.99 -26.99
C GLN A 178 26.61 18.53 -26.92
N VAL A 179 25.67 19.09 -26.13
CA VAL A 179 25.58 20.55 -25.95
C VAL A 179 26.85 21.11 -25.31
N SER A 180 27.42 20.41 -24.32
CA SER A 180 28.67 20.82 -23.67
C SER A 180 29.85 20.81 -24.68
N ALA A 181 29.98 19.76 -25.47
CA ALA A 181 31.01 19.64 -26.49
C ALA A 181 30.83 20.75 -27.56
N GLY A 182 29.59 20.97 -28.05
CA GLY A 182 29.28 22.03 -28.99
C GLY A 182 29.57 23.43 -28.43
N SER A 183 29.30 23.66 -27.15
CA SER A 183 29.62 24.94 -26.51
C SER A 183 31.12 25.18 -26.41
N ASN A 184 31.89 24.15 -26.08
CA ASN A 184 33.35 24.27 -26.11
C ASN A 184 33.90 24.53 -27.49
N GLN A 185 33.36 23.89 -28.54
CA GLN A 185 33.78 24.15 -29.91
C GLN A 185 33.42 25.59 -30.35
N LEU A 186 32.25 26.08 -29.94
CA LEU A 186 31.87 27.48 -30.20
C LEU A 186 32.81 28.47 -29.49
N ALA A 187 33.23 28.18 -28.26
CA ALA A 187 34.18 29.02 -27.54
C ALA A 187 35.55 29.10 -28.27
N VAL A 188 36.05 27.96 -28.74
CA VAL A 188 37.29 27.92 -29.55
C VAL A 188 37.12 28.69 -30.85
N SER A 189 36.01 28.50 -31.59
CA SER A 189 35.77 29.21 -32.83
C SER A 189 35.62 30.73 -32.64
N ALA A 190 35.01 31.16 -31.52
CA ALA A 190 34.91 32.58 -31.16
C ALA A 190 36.29 33.17 -30.85
N GLN A 191 37.18 32.42 -30.22
CA GLN A 191 38.55 32.83 -29.97
C GLN A 191 39.34 32.99 -31.29
N ASP A 192 39.21 32.01 -32.19
CA ASP A 192 39.86 32.05 -33.52
C ASP A 192 39.39 33.27 -34.35
N ILE A 193 38.08 33.57 -34.26
CA ILE A 193 37.53 34.76 -34.93
C ILE A 193 38.09 36.06 -34.32
N ALA A 194 38.20 36.13 -33.02
CA ALA A 194 38.76 37.31 -32.32
C ALA A 194 40.25 37.55 -32.70
N GLU A 195 41.03 36.46 -32.76
CA GLU A 195 42.42 36.50 -33.20
C GLU A 195 42.52 36.90 -34.69
N GLY A 196 41.66 36.32 -35.53
CA GLY A 196 41.55 36.69 -36.95
C GLY A 196 41.17 38.15 -37.16
N ALA A 197 40.19 38.66 -36.41
CA ALA A 197 39.80 40.06 -36.43
C ALA A 197 40.92 41.01 -35.98
N THR A 198 41.70 40.61 -34.98
CA THR A 198 42.88 41.39 -34.53
C THR A 198 43.95 41.44 -35.62
N SER A 199 44.25 40.34 -36.28
CA SER A 199 45.17 40.27 -37.40
C SER A 199 44.69 41.10 -38.60
N GLN A 200 43.38 41.05 -38.89
CA GLN A 200 42.81 41.87 -39.96
C GLN A 200 42.92 43.38 -39.63
N ALA A 201 42.66 43.78 -38.41
CA ALA A 201 42.81 45.18 -37.99
C ALA A 201 44.27 45.68 -38.16
N ALA A 202 45.26 44.88 -37.78
CA ALA A 202 46.67 45.19 -38.00
C ALA A 202 47.02 45.28 -39.48
N ALA A 203 46.52 44.38 -40.33
CA ALA A 203 46.75 44.45 -41.76
C ALA A 203 46.07 45.68 -42.44
N VAL A 204 44.90 46.07 -41.94
CA VAL A 204 44.22 47.31 -42.40
C VAL A 204 45.03 48.58 -42.01
N GLU A 205 45.56 48.60 -40.76
CA GLU A 205 46.46 49.70 -40.32
C GLU A 205 47.72 49.84 -41.25
N GLU A 206 48.35 48.68 -41.57
CA GLU A 206 49.51 48.65 -42.45
C GLU A 206 49.13 49.10 -43.88
N LEU A 207 47.96 48.70 -44.41
CA LEU A 207 47.46 49.19 -45.71
C LEU A 207 47.17 50.67 -45.68
N VAL A 208 46.63 51.26 -44.63
CA VAL A 208 46.40 52.69 -44.49
C VAL A 208 47.75 53.43 -44.54
N ALA A 209 48.75 52.99 -43.77
CA ALA A 209 50.09 53.57 -43.74
C ALA A 209 50.71 53.53 -45.18
N THR A 210 50.61 52.40 -45.87
CA THR A 210 51.12 52.28 -47.27
C THR A 210 50.40 53.20 -48.22
N VAL A 211 49.08 53.36 -48.13
CA VAL A 211 48.30 54.30 -48.94
C VAL A 211 48.69 55.73 -48.64
N GLU A 212 48.96 56.14 -47.41
CA GLU A 212 49.46 57.46 -47.01
C GLU A 212 50.85 57.72 -47.66
N GLU A 213 51.76 56.71 -47.54
CA GLU A 213 53.11 56.84 -48.19
C GLU A 213 53.03 57.00 -49.70
N VAL A 214 52.24 56.14 -50.36
CA VAL A 214 52.03 56.27 -51.84
C VAL A 214 51.41 57.60 -52.20
N THR A 215 50.45 58.12 -51.43
CA THR A 215 49.85 59.44 -51.65
C THR A 215 50.86 60.56 -51.53
N GLY A 216 51.73 60.48 -50.56
CA GLY A 216 52.86 61.39 -50.37
C GLY A 216 53.82 61.41 -51.53
N GLN A 217 54.21 60.22 -52.03
CA GLN A 217 55.06 60.07 -53.20
C GLN A 217 54.44 60.66 -54.48
N VAL A 218 53.12 60.42 -54.68
CA VAL A 218 52.38 60.99 -55.85
C VAL A 218 52.34 62.54 -55.76
N LEU A 219 52.11 63.11 -54.59
CA LEU A 219 52.14 64.57 -54.40
C LEU A 219 53.52 65.15 -54.58
N GLU A 220 54.58 64.48 -54.23
CA GLU A 220 55.96 64.92 -54.48
C GLU A 220 56.32 64.84 -55.96
N ASN A 221 55.96 63.79 -56.65
CA ASN A 221 56.12 63.64 -58.05
C ASN A 221 55.36 64.71 -58.87
N THR A 222 54.15 65.10 -58.47
CA THR A 222 53.36 66.14 -59.10
C THR A 222 53.94 67.56 -58.92
N LYS A 223 54.77 67.79 -57.89
CA LYS A 223 55.46 69.02 -57.63
C LYS A 223 56.79 69.13 -58.43
N SER A 224 57.34 67.99 -58.82
CA SER A 224 58.63 67.88 -59.50
C SER A 224 58.52 67.91 -61.08
N THR A 225 57.27 67.93 -61.58
CA THR A 225 56.94 68.06 -63.00
C THR A 225 56.40 69.45 -63.25
#